data_dea1d9b4a58d12f05cfae9434a8f8500
#
_entry.id   dea1d9b4a58d12f05cfae9434a8f8500
#
_cell.length_a   1.000
_cell.length_b   1.000
_cell.length_c   1.000
_cell.angle_alpha   90.00
_cell.angle_beta   90.00
_cell.angle_gamma   90.00
#
_symmetry.space_group_name_H-M   'P 1'
#
loop_
_entity.id
_entity.type
_entity.pdbx_description
1 polymer ?
#
loop_
_entity_poly.entity_id
_entity_poly.type
_entity_poly.pdbx_seq_one_letter_code
_entity_poly.pdbx_strand_id
1 'polypeptide(L)' 'MDENERTESIRQLQRALRTLHKNGSDIPEVKEDGIFGAETTAAVKAFQQNAGMEQTGEVDFQTWKNIMNETRA' A
#
# COMPACT_ATOMS: atom_id res chain seq x y z
N MET A 1 9.69 -14.52 -9.62
CA MET A 1 10.11 -13.28 -8.93
C MET A 1 11.10 -13.62 -7.84
N ASP A 2 12.28 -13.05 -7.87
CA ASP A 2 13.28 -13.31 -6.84
C ASP A 2 13.05 -12.39 -5.63
N GLU A 3 13.86 -12.57 -4.61
CA GLU A 3 13.71 -11.82 -3.36
C GLU A 3 13.91 -10.33 -3.56
N ASN A 4 14.86 -9.93 -4.41
CA ASN A 4 15.13 -8.52 -4.68
C ASN A 4 13.95 -7.84 -5.38
N GLU A 5 13.34 -8.53 -6.34
CA GLU A 5 12.18 -7.99 -7.04
C GLU A 5 11.00 -7.83 -6.10
N ARG A 6 10.81 -8.79 -5.20
CA ARG A 6 9.74 -8.70 -4.21
C ARG A 6 9.96 -7.51 -3.28
N THR A 7 11.18 -7.34 -2.80
CA THR A 7 11.52 -6.23 -1.90
C THR A 7 11.27 -4.89 -2.58
N GLU A 8 11.66 -4.75 -3.85
CA GLU A 8 11.43 -3.52 -4.60
C GLU A 8 9.94 -3.24 -4.78
N SER A 9 9.17 -4.27 -5.09
CA SER A 9 7.72 -4.10 -5.24
C SER A 9 7.08 -3.65 -3.93
N ILE A 10 7.52 -4.22 -2.82
CA ILE A 10 7.01 -3.81 -1.50
C ILE A 10 7.39 -2.37 -1.20
N ARG A 11 8.61 -1.96 -1.52
CA ARG A 11 9.04 -0.58 -1.32
C ARG A 11 8.21 0.39 -2.14
N GLN A 12 7.92 0.05 -3.39
CA GLN A 12 7.06 0.89 -4.23
C GLN A 12 5.68 1.05 -3.63
N LEU A 13 5.12 -0.05 -3.12
CA LEU A 13 3.83 -0.01 -2.45
C LEU A 13 3.88 0.88 -1.22
N GLN A 14 4.90 0.72 -0.39
CA GLN A 14 5.05 1.51 0.83
C GLN A 14 5.21 3.00 0.52
N ARG A 15 5.97 3.32 -0.52
CA ARG A 15 6.14 4.70 -0.97
C ARG A 15 4.80 5.29 -1.40
N ALA A 16 4.01 4.51 -2.14
CA ALA A 16 2.69 4.96 -2.57
C ALA A 16 1.76 5.19 -1.38
N LEU A 17 1.76 4.28 -0.40
CA LEU A 17 0.96 4.44 0.81
C LEU A 17 1.38 5.68 1.61
N ARG A 18 2.68 5.95 1.68
CA ARG A 18 3.18 7.17 2.34
C ARG A 18 2.73 8.43 1.61
N THR A 19 2.72 8.38 0.28
CA THR A 19 2.25 9.52 -0.51
C THR A 19 0.78 9.79 -0.21
N LEU A 20 -0.04 8.74 -0.13
CA LEU A 20 -1.44 8.89 0.19
C LEU A 20 -1.63 9.45 1.60
N HIS A 21 -0.82 9.00 2.56
CA HIS A 21 -0.85 9.52 3.92
C HIS A 21 -0.56 11.04 3.92
N LYS A 22 0.47 11.46 3.19
CA LYS A 22 0.84 12.88 3.11
C LYS A 22 -0.25 13.71 2.45
N ASN A 23 -0.98 13.12 1.52
CA ASN A 23 -2.05 13.82 0.80
C ASN A 23 -3.36 13.87 1.59
N GLY A 24 -3.36 13.42 2.83
CA GLY A 24 -4.50 13.53 3.71
C GLY A 24 -5.42 12.32 3.72
N SER A 25 -5.05 11.23 3.07
CA SER A 25 -5.84 10.01 3.15
C SER A 25 -5.78 9.44 4.56
N ASP A 26 -6.87 8.82 5.00
CA ASP A 26 -6.96 8.25 6.35
C ASP A 26 -6.29 6.88 6.39
N ILE A 27 -4.97 6.89 6.22
CA ILE A 27 -4.13 5.71 6.15
C ILE A 27 -2.96 5.92 7.09
N PRO A 28 -2.63 4.94 7.96
CA PRO A 28 -1.48 5.08 8.84
C PRO A 28 -0.18 5.20 8.05
N GLU A 29 0.77 5.93 8.59
CA GLU A 29 2.08 6.08 7.98
C GLU A 29 2.83 4.75 8.05
N VAL A 30 3.48 4.37 6.96
CA VAL A 30 4.30 3.16 6.91
C VAL A 30 5.73 3.53 6.56
N LYS A 31 6.67 2.70 7.02
CA LYS A 31 8.08 2.85 6.66
C LYS A 31 8.33 2.18 5.32
N GLU A 32 9.21 2.77 4.54
CA GLU A 32 9.62 2.21 3.24
C GLU A 32 10.82 1.29 3.48
N ASP A 33 10.60 0.17 4.13
CA ASP A 33 11.66 -0.77 4.53
C ASP A 33 11.68 -2.06 3.71
N GLY A 34 10.74 -2.24 2.79
CA GLY A 34 10.71 -3.43 1.96
C GLY A 34 10.18 -4.67 2.66
N ILE A 35 9.64 -4.50 3.87
CA ILE A 35 9.09 -5.62 4.66
C ILE A 35 7.58 -5.48 4.74
N PHE A 36 6.87 -6.51 4.26
CA PHE A 36 5.41 -6.51 4.32
C PHE A 36 4.98 -7.16 5.63
N GLY A 37 4.97 -6.36 6.67
CA GLY A 37 4.58 -6.82 8.00
C GLY A 37 3.27 -6.22 8.47
N ALA A 38 3.05 -6.23 9.78
CA ALA A 38 1.78 -5.77 10.37
C ALA A 38 1.47 -4.30 10.03
N GLU A 39 2.48 -3.45 10.00
CA GLU A 39 2.31 -2.02 9.71
C GLU A 39 1.79 -1.81 8.28
N THR A 40 2.43 -2.47 7.32
CA THR A 40 2.03 -2.36 5.91
C THR A 40 0.65 -2.97 5.70
N THR A 41 0.39 -4.12 6.34
CA THR A 41 -0.91 -4.78 6.26
C THR A 41 -2.02 -3.86 6.78
N ALA A 42 -1.79 -3.19 7.90
CA ALA A 42 -2.78 -2.26 8.47
C ALA A 42 -3.06 -1.11 7.50
N ALA A 43 -2.03 -0.58 6.85
CA ALA A 43 -2.21 0.50 5.89
C ALA A 43 -2.98 0.04 4.65
N VAL A 44 -2.70 -1.18 4.18
CA VAL A 44 -3.43 -1.74 3.04
C VAL A 44 -4.92 -1.91 3.38
N LYS A 45 -5.21 -2.42 4.57
CA LYS A 45 -6.60 -2.56 5.00
C LYS A 45 -7.31 -1.21 5.08
N ALA A 46 -6.63 -0.20 5.62
CA ALA A 46 -7.20 1.14 5.69
C ALA A 46 -7.49 1.70 4.29
N PHE A 47 -6.57 1.48 3.36
CA PHE A 47 -6.79 1.89 1.98
C PHE A 47 -7.99 1.18 1.37
N GLN A 48 -8.08 -0.13 1.57
CA GLN A 48 -9.19 -0.91 1.04
C GLN A 48 -10.52 -0.43 1.59
N GLN A 49 -10.57 -0.12 2.89
CA GLN A 49 -11.78 0.41 3.50
C GLN A 49 -12.18 1.73 2.86
N ASN A 50 -11.23 2.64 2.69
CA ASN A 50 -11.49 3.95 2.11
C ASN A 50 -11.94 3.86 0.66
N ALA A 51 -11.49 2.84 -0.05
CA ALA A 51 -11.84 2.62 -1.45
C ALA A 51 -13.11 1.79 -1.64
N GLY A 52 -13.76 1.39 -0.56
CA GLY A 52 -14.96 0.56 -0.63
C GLY A 52 -14.68 -0.87 -1.02
N MET A 53 -13.46 -1.34 -0.82
CA MET A 53 -13.03 -2.71 -1.14
C MET A 53 -13.09 -3.59 0.10
N GLU A 54 -13.07 -4.89 -0.12
CA GLU A 54 -12.95 -5.83 0.99
C GLU A 54 -11.60 -5.67 1.68
N GLN A 55 -11.59 -5.63 3.00
CA GLN A 55 -10.38 -5.38 3.79
C GLN A 55 -9.62 -6.67 4.03
N THR A 56 -8.96 -7.19 3.00
CA THR A 56 -8.20 -8.43 3.10
C THR A 56 -6.81 -8.23 3.67
N GLY A 57 -6.26 -7.03 3.51
CA GLY A 57 -4.87 -6.76 3.86
C GLY A 57 -3.89 -7.29 2.83
N GLU A 58 -4.37 -7.92 1.78
CA GLU A 58 -3.53 -8.44 0.71
C GLU A 58 -3.58 -7.50 -0.48
N VAL A 59 -2.46 -7.37 -1.17
CA VAL A 59 -2.38 -6.50 -2.34
C VAL A 59 -2.50 -7.35 -3.59
N ASP A 60 -3.74 -7.53 -4.03
CA ASP A 60 -4.00 -8.17 -5.31
C ASP A 60 -3.87 -7.13 -6.43
N PHE A 61 -4.09 -7.57 -7.67
CA PHE A 61 -3.95 -6.68 -8.82
C PHE A 61 -4.86 -5.46 -8.70
N GLN A 62 -6.10 -5.65 -8.28
CA GLN A 62 -7.06 -4.56 -8.18
C GLN A 62 -6.64 -3.54 -7.10
N THR A 63 -6.20 -4.02 -5.96
CA THR A 63 -5.72 -3.15 -4.89
C THR A 63 -4.49 -2.36 -5.34
N TRP A 64 -3.53 -3.03 -5.96
CA TRP A 64 -2.33 -2.38 -6.48
C TRP A 64 -2.69 -1.29 -7.48
N LYS A 65 -3.55 -1.61 -8.43
CA LYS A 65 -3.97 -0.67 -9.45
C LYS A 65 -4.62 0.56 -8.84
N ASN A 66 -5.50 0.36 -7.87
CA ASN A 66 -6.20 1.47 -7.22
C ASN A 66 -5.24 2.36 -6.43
N ILE A 67 -4.27 1.75 -5.73
CA ILE A 67 -3.27 2.52 -4.99
C ILE A 67 -2.45 3.38 -5.95
N MET A 68 -2.00 2.81 -7.06
CA MET A 68 -1.20 3.54 -8.04
C MET A 68 -2.00 4.67 -8.69
N ASN A 69 -3.27 4.43 -8.99
CA ASN A 69 -4.12 5.47 -9.55
C ASN A 69 -4.31 6.64 -8.60
N GLU A 70 -4.49 6.36 -7.31
CA GLU A 70 -4.67 7.42 -6.31
C GLU A 70 -3.41 8.26 -6.15
N THR A 71 -2.23 7.66 -6.29
CA THR A 71 -0.98 8.41 -6.14
C THR A 71 -0.67 9.29 -7.33
N ARG A 72 -1.32 9.04 -8.46
CA ARG A 72 -1.15 9.87 -9.67
C ARG A 72 -2.04 11.11 -9.68
N ALA A 73 -3.08 11.09 -8.91
CA ALA A 73 -4.11 12.14 -8.93
C ALA A 73 -3.61 13.47 -8.36
#